data_cd811930309d3b35269d628932d1e5be
#
_entry.id   cd811930309d3b35269d628932d1e5be
#
_cell.length_a   1.000
_cell.length_b   1.000
_cell.length_c   1.000
_cell.angle_alpha   90.00
_cell.angle_beta   90.00
_cell.angle_gamma   90.00
#
_symmetry.space_group_name_H-M   'P 1'
#
loop_
_entity.id
_entity.type
_entity.pdbx_description
1 polymer ?
#
loop_
_entity_poly.entity_id
_entity_poly.type
_entity_poly.pdbx_seq_one_letter_code
_entity_poly.pdbx_strand_id
1 'polypeptide(L)'
;MRKVLSVIVLVVLCFSMVACSSDKYTQIGTSEFSIILPDGYTSTKDNFDEDQIAYYFKDDQSIDFDVYQWDKEGKYTLKEEAKYFASEYNAVAEEVEFGDISGMKYISNETFEDKEYTVVNYMFEDEKSIIELSFWTIDTEEEYKAVDEIISTIKKN
;
A
#
# COMPACT_ATOMS: atom_id res chain seq x y z
N MET A 1 -29.09 16.66 46.41
CA MET A 1 -27.67 16.75 45.96
C MET A 1 -27.08 15.45 45.42
N ARG A 2 -27.44 14.25 45.88
CA ARG A 2 -26.89 12.98 45.38
C ARG A 2 -27.28 12.60 43.91
N LYS A 3 -28.45 13.06 43.40
CA LYS A 3 -28.93 12.73 42.06
C LYS A 3 -28.28 13.55 40.92
N VAL A 4 -27.79 14.74 41.26
CA VAL A 4 -27.11 15.61 40.26
C VAL A 4 -25.69 15.13 40.00
N LEU A 5 -25.04 14.56 41.02
CA LEU A 5 -23.68 14.02 40.88
C LEU A 5 -23.62 12.80 39.93
N SER A 6 -24.66 11.94 39.99
CA SER A 6 -24.75 10.75 39.11
C SER A 6 -24.94 11.09 37.65
N VAL A 7 -25.64 12.17 37.32
CA VAL A 7 -25.84 12.61 35.93
C VAL A 7 -24.56 13.20 35.34
N ILE A 8 -23.80 13.95 36.12
CA ILE A 8 -22.52 14.55 35.70
C ILE A 8 -21.47 13.47 35.42
N VAL A 9 -21.40 12.43 36.27
CA VAL A 9 -20.47 11.30 36.02
C VAL A 9 -20.86 10.50 34.79
N LEU A 10 -22.16 10.33 34.51
CA LEU A 10 -22.61 9.64 33.30
C LEU A 10 -22.31 10.42 32.00
N VAL A 11 -22.46 11.75 32.05
CA VAL A 11 -22.15 12.63 30.88
C VAL A 11 -20.64 12.67 30.61
N VAL A 12 -19.80 12.68 31.66
CA VAL A 12 -18.34 12.65 31.49
C VAL A 12 -17.86 11.29 30.94
N LEU A 13 -18.53 10.18 31.31
CA LEU A 13 -18.22 8.85 30.74
C LEU A 13 -18.66 8.68 29.29
N CYS A 14 -19.68 9.41 28.83
CA CYS A 14 -20.08 9.39 27.42
C CYS A 14 -19.16 10.21 26.48
N PHE A 15 -18.40 11.16 27.03
CA PHE A 15 -17.44 11.94 26.22
C PHE A 15 -16.06 11.29 26.09
N SER A 16 -15.76 10.24 26.83
CA SER A 16 -14.47 9.55 26.79
C SER A 16 -14.39 8.40 25.81
N MET A 17 -15.43 8.17 24.96
CA MET A 17 -15.41 7.15 23.91
C MET A 17 -15.49 7.74 22.51
N VAL A 18 -15.01 8.95 22.29
CA VAL A 18 -14.49 9.30 20.98
C VAL A 18 -13.04 8.86 20.98
N ALA A 19 -12.83 7.55 20.86
CA ALA A 19 -11.58 7.04 20.36
C ALA A 19 -11.48 7.60 18.93
N CYS A 20 -10.76 8.70 18.76
CA CYS A 20 -10.17 9.01 17.47
C CYS A 20 -9.36 7.76 17.09
N SER A 21 -9.86 6.94 16.21
CA SER A 21 -9.03 6.11 15.37
C SER A 21 -8.21 7.09 14.56
N SER A 22 -7.06 7.51 15.08
CA SER A 22 -6.08 8.18 14.25
C SER A 22 -5.65 7.13 13.26
N ASP A 23 -6.04 7.30 11.99
CA ASP A 23 -5.55 6.49 10.89
C ASP A 23 -4.04 6.39 11.04
N LYS A 24 -3.56 5.16 11.33
CA LYS A 24 -2.14 4.95 11.54
C LYS A 24 -1.48 4.86 10.19
N TYR A 25 -0.83 5.94 9.81
CA TYR A 25 0.07 5.90 8.67
C TYR A 25 1.29 5.04 8.98
N THR A 26 1.57 4.11 8.08
CA THR A 26 2.77 3.28 8.09
C THR A 26 3.74 3.83 7.05
N GLN A 27 4.97 4.13 7.47
CA GLN A 27 6.00 4.58 6.53
C GLN A 27 6.39 3.43 5.60
N ILE A 28 6.52 3.73 4.32
CA ILE A 28 6.94 2.77 3.30
C ILE A 28 8.47 2.75 3.26
N GLY A 29 9.05 1.71 3.85
CA GLY A 29 10.51 1.54 3.92
C GLY A 29 11.23 2.75 4.53
N THR A 30 12.23 3.24 3.83
CA THR A 30 12.97 4.46 4.18
C THR A 30 12.55 5.69 3.36
N SER A 31 11.52 5.54 2.52
CA SER A 31 11.01 6.59 1.64
C SER A 31 10.32 7.72 2.38
N GLU A 32 10.06 8.82 1.66
CA GLU A 32 9.27 9.95 2.18
C GLU A 32 7.75 9.68 2.17
N PHE A 33 7.32 8.45 1.85
CA PHE A 33 5.92 8.11 1.71
C PHE A 33 5.38 7.30 2.88
N SER A 34 4.10 7.47 3.14
CA SER A 34 3.32 6.69 4.11
C SER A 34 2.01 6.23 3.50
N ILE A 35 1.50 5.11 4.00
CA ILE A 35 0.27 4.47 3.58
C ILE A 35 -0.59 4.14 4.80
N ILE A 36 -1.91 4.14 4.65
CA ILE A 36 -2.82 3.58 5.65
C ILE A 36 -3.15 2.15 5.24
N LEU A 37 -2.81 1.21 6.09
CA LEU A 37 -3.21 -0.18 5.91
C LEU A 37 -4.56 -0.41 6.58
N PRO A 38 -5.49 -1.11 5.93
CA PRO A 38 -6.71 -1.56 6.57
C PRO A 38 -6.41 -2.42 7.81
N ASP A 39 -7.36 -2.46 8.77
CA ASP A 39 -7.19 -3.25 9.98
C ASP A 39 -6.95 -4.74 9.66
N GLY A 40 -6.02 -5.34 10.40
CA GLY A 40 -5.71 -6.77 10.31
C GLY A 40 -4.53 -7.13 9.41
N TYR A 41 -3.95 -6.18 8.65
CA TYR A 41 -2.73 -6.46 7.91
C TYR A 41 -1.55 -6.70 8.85
N THR A 42 -0.76 -7.72 8.51
CA THR A 42 0.50 -8.08 9.16
C THR A 42 1.62 -7.94 8.14
N SER A 43 2.81 -7.61 8.57
CA SER A 43 3.98 -7.58 7.70
C SER A 43 5.03 -8.59 8.11
N THR A 44 5.69 -9.18 7.13
CA THR A 44 6.91 -9.98 7.33
C THR A 44 8.03 -9.42 6.45
N LYS A 45 9.26 -9.75 6.80
CA LYS A 45 10.46 -9.51 6.01
C LYS A 45 11.04 -10.84 5.55
N ASP A 46 10.23 -11.67 4.94
CA ASP A 46 10.75 -12.84 4.25
C ASP A 46 11.38 -12.35 2.94
N ASN A 47 12.66 -12.08 3.01
CA ASN A 47 13.45 -11.55 1.90
C ASN A 47 13.58 -12.60 0.80
N PHE A 48 12.61 -12.68 -0.09
CA PHE A 48 12.71 -13.47 -1.32
C PHE A 48 13.60 -12.77 -2.35
N ASP A 49 13.69 -11.44 -2.26
CA ASP A 49 14.52 -10.58 -3.10
C ASP A 49 15.26 -9.56 -2.23
N GLU A 50 16.46 -9.12 -2.67
CA GLU A 50 17.27 -8.15 -1.92
C GLU A 50 16.61 -6.76 -1.83
N ASP A 51 15.81 -6.41 -2.83
CA ASP A 51 15.09 -5.12 -2.91
C ASP A 51 13.70 -5.19 -2.25
N GLN A 52 13.21 -6.37 -1.91
CA GLN A 52 11.95 -6.54 -1.18
C GLN A 52 12.14 -6.12 0.29
N ILE A 53 11.43 -5.08 0.69
CA ILE A 53 11.55 -4.53 2.04
C ILE A 53 10.42 -4.95 2.98
N ALA A 54 9.28 -5.37 2.44
CA ALA A 54 8.15 -5.90 3.20
C ALA A 54 7.21 -6.71 2.32
N TYR A 55 6.52 -7.65 2.94
CA TYR A 55 5.36 -8.34 2.41
C TYR A 55 4.22 -8.14 3.40
N TYR A 56 3.08 -7.67 2.92
CA TYR A 56 1.88 -7.42 3.71
C TYR A 56 0.78 -8.41 3.34
N PHE A 57 0.19 -9.03 4.34
CA PHE A 57 -0.84 -10.04 4.17
C PHE A 57 -1.90 -9.94 5.26
N LYS A 58 -3.04 -10.59 5.02
CA LYS A 58 -4.13 -10.71 5.97
C LYS A 58 -4.79 -12.08 5.86
N ASP A 59 -5.14 -12.69 6.99
CA ASP A 59 -5.61 -14.09 7.07
C ASP A 59 -6.99 -14.35 6.42
N ASP A 60 -7.74 -13.32 6.03
CA ASP A 60 -9.13 -13.42 5.56
C ASP A 60 -9.30 -13.43 4.04
N GLN A 61 -8.27 -13.77 3.28
CA GLN A 61 -8.25 -13.75 1.80
C GLN A 61 -8.30 -12.34 1.18
N SER A 62 -7.92 -11.33 1.93
CA SER A 62 -7.69 -10.01 1.38
C SER A 62 -6.43 -10.00 0.50
N ILE A 63 -6.24 -8.90 -0.20
CA ILE A 63 -5.13 -8.72 -1.12
C ILE A 63 -3.82 -8.68 -0.36
N ASP A 64 -2.92 -9.57 -0.73
CA ASP A 64 -1.54 -9.51 -0.30
C ASP A 64 -0.75 -8.58 -1.22
N PHE A 65 0.29 -7.95 -0.71
CA PHE A 65 1.16 -7.14 -1.54
C PHE A 65 2.59 -7.07 -1.03
N ASP A 66 3.49 -7.00 -1.99
CA ASP A 66 4.92 -6.78 -1.79
C ASP A 66 5.26 -5.30 -1.87
N VAL A 67 6.28 -4.91 -1.14
CA VAL A 67 6.88 -3.59 -1.20
C VAL A 67 8.35 -3.73 -1.54
N TYR A 68 8.74 -3.16 -2.67
CA TYR A 68 10.12 -3.07 -3.11
C TYR A 68 10.61 -1.64 -3.00
N GLN A 69 11.88 -1.49 -2.70
CA GLN A 69 12.55 -0.19 -2.67
C GLN A 69 14.00 -0.34 -3.08
N TRP A 70 14.42 0.39 -4.08
CA TRP A 70 15.81 0.44 -4.51
C TRP A 70 16.29 1.86 -4.76
N ASP A 71 17.59 2.06 -4.70
CA ASP A 71 18.22 3.37 -4.88
C ASP A 71 18.15 3.81 -6.34
N LYS A 72 17.82 5.08 -6.53
CA LYS A 72 17.90 5.70 -7.86
C LYS A 72 19.35 5.82 -8.30
N GLU A 73 19.76 4.99 -9.24
CA GLU A 73 21.12 5.08 -9.82
C GLU A 73 21.29 6.30 -10.74
N GLY A 74 20.23 7.05 -10.98
CA GLY A 74 20.24 8.25 -11.85
C GLY A 74 20.44 7.97 -13.33
N LYS A 75 20.40 6.70 -13.75
CA LYS A 75 20.54 6.29 -15.15
C LYS A 75 19.23 6.37 -15.92
N TYR A 76 18.13 6.08 -15.24
CA TYR A 76 16.81 5.99 -15.82
C TYR A 76 15.81 6.86 -15.05
N THR A 77 14.79 7.31 -15.74
CA THR A 77 13.63 7.96 -15.13
C THR A 77 12.66 6.89 -14.63
N LEU A 78 11.78 7.23 -13.68
CA LEU A 78 10.71 6.34 -13.23
C LEU A 78 9.93 5.73 -14.40
N LYS A 79 9.66 6.53 -15.43
CA LYS A 79 8.93 6.09 -16.63
C LYS A 79 9.71 5.05 -17.46
N GLU A 80 11.02 5.18 -17.54
CA GLU A 80 11.88 4.21 -18.24
C GLU A 80 11.98 2.91 -17.46
N GLU A 81 12.15 3.00 -16.13
CA GLU A 81 12.14 1.84 -15.23
C GLU A 81 10.81 1.08 -15.31
N ALA A 82 9.69 1.76 -15.13
CA ALA A 82 8.37 1.13 -15.20
C ALA A 82 8.11 0.47 -16.56
N LYS A 83 8.56 1.07 -17.67
CA LYS A 83 8.45 0.46 -18.99
C LYS A 83 9.33 -0.77 -19.14
N TYR A 84 10.53 -0.74 -18.55
CA TYR A 84 11.42 -1.89 -18.55
C TYR A 84 10.76 -3.07 -17.83
N PHE A 85 10.32 -2.88 -16.58
CA PHE A 85 9.65 -3.94 -15.81
C PHE A 85 8.37 -4.42 -16.51
N ALA A 86 7.50 -3.53 -16.96
CA ALA A 86 6.29 -3.92 -17.68
C ALA A 86 6.61 -4.77 -18.92
N SER A 87 7.70 -4.48 -19.64
CA SER A 87 8.09 -5.22 -20.84
C SER A 87 8.49 -6.68 -20.56
N GLU A 88 9.02 -6.96 -19.38
CA GLU A 88 9.38 -8.32 -18.94
C GLU A 88 8.14 -9.22 -18.86
N TYR A 89 6.97 -8.63 -18.58
CA TYR A 89 5.68 -9.31 -18.47
C TYR A 89 4.79 -9.12 -19.71
N ASN A 90 5.31 -8.56 -20.82
CA ASN A 90 4.53 -8.16 -21.99
C ASN A 90 3.37 -7.19 -21.65
N ALA A 91 3.53 -6.39 -20.60
CA ALA A 91 2.60 -5.38 -20.14
C ALA A 91 2.95 -3.99 -20.67
N VAL A 92 2.06 -3.04 -20.42
CA VAL A 92 2.25 -1.63 -20.77
C VAL A 92 2.17 -0.79 -19.49
N ALA A 93 3.21 0.01 -19.27
CA ALA A 93 3.19 0.96 -18.17
C ALA A 93 2.47 2.26 -18.56
N GLU A 94 1.58 2.74 -17.72
CA GLU A 94 0.82 3.97 -17.87
C GLU A 94 1.10 4.96 -16.72
N GLU A 95 1.00 6.26 -17.02
CA GLU A 95 1.11 7.29 -16.01
C GLU A 95 -0.20 7.34 -15.21
N VAL A 96 -0.09 7.41 -13.88
CA VAL A 96 -1.23 7.48 -12.96
C VAL A 96 -1.00 8.53 -11.89
N GLU A 97 -2.10 9.05 -11.34
CA GLU A 97 -2.06 9.95 -10.21
C GLU A 97 -2.90 9.41 -9.06
N PHE A 98 -2.36 9.46 -7.85
CA PHE A 98 -3.05 9.08 -6.63
C PHE A 98 -2.78 10.14 -5.56
N GLY A 99 -3.83 10.92 -5.26
CA GLY A 99 -3.69 12.13 -4.46
C GLY A 99 -2.77 13.15 -5.13
N ASP A 100 -1.75 13.59 -4.42
CA ASP A 100 -0.75 14.55 -4.92
C ASP A 100 0.52 13.85 -5.47
N ILE A 101 0.47 12.54 -5.69
CA ILE A 101 1.61 11.74 -6.13
C ILE A 101 1.38 11.31 -7.57
N SER A 102 2.35 11.62 -8.43
CA SER A 102 2.42 11.07 -9.78
C SER A 102 3.26 9.80 -9.78
N GLY A 103 2.83 8.78 -10.49
CA GLY A 103 3.49 7.50 -10.57
C GLY A 103 3.25 6.78 -11.89
N MET A 104 3.64 5.54 -11.91
CA MET A 104 3.42 4.61 -13.03
C MET A 104 2.63 3.41 -12.52
N LYS A 105 1.81 2.83 -13.40
CA LYS A 105 1.07 1.59 -13.15
C LYS A 105 1.28 0.64 -14.31
N TYR A 106 1.43 -0.64 -14.01
CA TYR A 106 1.32 -1.71 -14.99
C TYR A 106 0.67 -2.95 -14.38
N ILE A 107 0.13 -3.81 -15.19
CA ILE A 107 -0.53 -5.04 -14.76
C ILE A 107 0.22 -6.22 -15.40
N SER A 108 0.72 -7.11 -14.57
CA SER A 108 1.36 -8.36 -14.98
C SER A 108 0.48 -9.57 -14.66
N ASN A 109 0.71 -10.68 -15.39
CA ASN A 109 0.15 -11.97 -15.05
C ASN A 109 1.29 -12.87 -14.60
N GLU A 110 1.18 -13.40 -13.40
CA GLU A 110 2.23 -14.19 -12.78
C GLU A 110 1.69 -15.53 -12.29
N THR A 111 2.55 -16.53 -12.24
CA THR A 111 2.20 -17.86 -11.73
C THR A 111 3.03 -18.15 -10.49
N PHE A 112 2.38 -18.39 -9.38
CA PHE A 112 3.01 -18.81 -8.14
C PHE A 112 2.31 -20.07 -7.60
N GLU A 113 3.08 -21.12 -7.28
CA GLU A 113 2.57 -22.42 -6.79
C GLU A 113 1.43 -23.01 -7.65
N ASP A 114 1.60 -22.99 -8.98
CA ASP A 114 0.62 -23.46 -9.98
C ASP A 114 -0.70 -22.67 -10.03
N LYS A 115 -0.78 -21.51 -9.37
CA LYS A 115 -1.91 -20.59 -9.42
C LYS A 115 -1.55 -19.34 -10.19
N GLU A 116 -2.45 -18.93 -11.08
CA GLU A 116 -2.32 -17.68 -11.83
C GLU A 116 -2.84 -16.50 -11.00
N TYR A 117 -2.09 -15.41 -11.04
CA TYR A 117 -2.43 -14.14 -10.40
C TYR A 117 -2.34 -13.01 -11.41
N THR A 118 -3.20 -12.04 -11.23
CA THR A 118 -3.03 -10.72 -11.83
C THR A 118 -2.38 -9.82 -10.79
N VAL A 119 -1.19 -9.31 -11.10
CA VAL A 119 -0.44 -8.44 -10.18
C VAL A 119 -0.57 -7.01 -10.66
N VAL A 120 -1.08 -6.14 -9.79
CA VAL A 120 -1.24 -4.71 -10.06
C VAL A 120 -0.09 -3.97 -9.41
N ASN A 121 0.79 -3.43 -10.25
CA ASN A 121 2.02 -2.79 -9.82
C ASN A 121 1.90 -1.26 -9.90
N TYR A 122 2.26 -0.59 -8.82
CA TYR A 122 2.35 0.87 -8.74
C TYR A 122 3.76 1.28 -8.38
N MET A 123 4.36 2.12 -9.21
CA MET A 123 5.72 2.64 -9.00
C MET A 123 5.67 4.15 -8.81
N PHE A 124 6.43 4.65 -7.85
CA PHE A 124 6.61 6.08 -7.59
C PHE A 124 8.01 6.34 -7.04
N GLU A 125 8.41 7.59 -6.97
CA GLU A 125 9.78 7.93 -6.58
C GLU A 125 9.85 9.11 -5.62
N ASP A 126 10.83 9.06 -4.73
CA ASP A 126 11.31 10.23 -3.98
C ASP A 126 12.66 10.72 -4.53
N GLU A 127 13.37 11.56 -3.78
CA GLU A 127 14.67 12.08 -4.22
C GLU A 127 15.73 10.98 -4.36
N LYS A 128 15.63 9.87 -3.64
CA LYS A 128 16.69 8.86 -3.49
C LYS A 128 16.30 7.50 -4.03
N SER A 129 15.02 7.16 -3.95
CA SER A 129 14.54 5.80 -4.18
C SER A 129 13.42 5.74 -5.19
N ILE A 130 13.30 4.58 -5.83
CA ILE A 130 12.10 4.11 -6.49
C ILE A 130 11.43 3.11 -5.57
N ILE A 131 10.12 3.20 -5.47
CA ILE A 131 9.27 2.33 -4.66
C ILE A 131 8.28 1.65 -5.58
N GLU A 132 8.07 0.35 -5.38
CA GLU A 132 7.04 -0.43 -6.06
C GLU A 132 6.16 -1.13 -5.03
N LEU A 133 4.85 -1.07 -5.26
CA LEU A 133 3.84 -1.82 -4.55
C LEU A 133 3.19 -2.79 -5.52
N SER A 134 3.35 -4.10 -5.28
CA SER A 134 2.87 -5.18 -6.15
C SER A 134 1.74 -5.93 -5.47
N PHE A 135 0.50 -5.67 -5.87
CA PHE A 135 -0.71 -6.25 -5.30
C PHE A 135 -1.12 -7.52 -6.03
N TRP A 136 -1.16 -8.63 -5.30
CA TRP A 136 -1.50 -9.95 -5.82
C TRP A 136 -3.01 -10.17 -5.77
N THR A 137 -3.66 -10.27 -6.92
CA THR A 137 -5.11 -10.41 -7.06
C THR A 137 -5.47 -11.66 -7.86
N ILE A 138 -6.73 -12.09 -7.76
CA ILE A 138 -7.31 -13.12 -8.62
C ILE A 138 -8.25 -12.53 -9.69
N ASP A 139 -8.12 -11.22 -9.96
CA ASP A 139 -8.84 -10.51 -11.03
C ASP A 139 -10.35 -10.33 -10.76
N THR A 140 -10.70 -9.93 -9.55
CA THR A 140 -12.09 -9.57 -9.21
C THR A 140 -12.26 -8.06 -9.04
N GLU A 141 -13.47 -7.54 -9.33
CA GLU A 141 -13.80 -6.12 -9.15
C GLU A 141 -13.63 -5.67 -7.68
N GLU A 142 -13.91 -6.57 -6.75
CA GLU A 142 -13.80 -6.31 -5.31
C GLU A 142 -12.34 -6.13 -4.88
N GLU A 143 -11.42 -6.93 -5.44
CA GLU A 143 -9.98 -6.81 -5.20
C GLU A 143 -9.42 -5.52 -5.80
N TYR A 144 -9.77 -5.17 -7.03
CA TYR A 144 -9.34 -3.90 -7.64
C TYR A 144 -9.79 -2.70 -6.81
N LYS A 145 -11.02 -2.73 -6.30
CA LYS A 145 -11.51 -1.67 -5.41
C LYS A 145 -10.70 -1.58 -4.11
N ALA A 146 -10.33 -2.71 -3.51
CA ALA A 146 -9.53 -2.72 -2.30
C ALA A 146 -8.08 -2.22 -2.57
N VAL A 147 -7.48 -2.54 -3.72
CA VAL A 147 -6.21 -1.96 -4.17
C VAL A 147 -6.33 -0.44 -4.27
N ASP A 148 -7.36 0.06 -4.95
CA ASP A 148 -7.58 1.50 -5.12
C ASP A 148 -7.79 2.20 -3.77
N GLU A 149 -8.51 1.58 -2.83
CA GLU A 149 -8.68 2.10 -1.48
C GLU A 149 -7.34 2.23 -0.74
N ILE A 150 -6.47 1.24 -0.81
CA ILE A 150 -5.13 1.27 -0.21
C ILE A 150 -4.26 2.35 -0.87
N ILE A 151 -4.16 2.33 -2.19
CA ILE A 151 -3.33 3.27 -2.97
C ILE A 151 -3.76 4.71 -2.75
N SER A 152 -5.07 4.98 -2.65
CA SER A 152 -5.60 6.33 -2.42
C SER A 152 -5.17 6.96 -1.09
N THR A 153 -4.66 6.16 -0.15
CA THR A 153 -4.18 6.63 1.15
C THR A 153 -2.72 7.06 1.15
N ILE A 154 -1.98 6.78 0.09
CA ILE A 154 -0.55 7.13 0.01
C ILE A 154 -0.41 8.64 0.05
N LYS A 155 0.52 9.10 0.88
CA LYS A 155 0.90 10.51 0.96
C LYS A 155 2.40 10.68 1.15
N LYS A 156 2.90 11.82 0.70
CA LYS A 156 4.25 12.28 1.03
C LYS A 156 4.24 12.91 2.43
N ASN A 157 5.23 12.56 3.26
CA ASN A 157 5.40 13.06 4.65
C ASN A 157 6.06 14.44 4.69
#